data_7016769158b7e6bd871d74429988b19f
#
_entry.id   7016769158b7e6bd871d74429988b19f
#
_cell.length_a   1.000
_cell.length_b   1.000
_cell.length_c   1.000
_cell.angle_alpha   90.00
_cell.angle_beta   90.00
_cell.angle_gamma   90.00
#
_symmetry.space_group_name_H-M   'P 1'
#
loop_
_entity.id
_entity.type
_entity.pdbx_description
1 polymer ?
#
loop_
_entity_poly.entity_id
_entity_poly.type
_entity_poly.pdbx_seq_one_letter_code
_entity_poly.pdbx_strand_id
1 'polypeptide(L)'
;MAKCIIATFGWTEQFVLSSILKHGIKAGDKIILLIPAKRDEKSEAILRDFEQFLSKYGEGIKLESKRVPLQSFEEAVVSISETLRNILSEGYDRLIINLSGGMRILILAAYVAAFLTCPRDIVIELETEDRERGYIVPNFSIKELIKLKDIERRILEKLDKGIKSTPELLRELNIPRSTLHKHLKELEKNGLLTLKKNGRALTLNITALGKLTLIGAKQ
;
A
#
# COMPACT_ATOMS: atom_id res chain seq x y z
N MET A 1 0.17 -7.24 -20.71
CA MET A 1 0.14 -6.33 -19.54
C MET A 1 1.49 -6.39 -18.86
N ALA A 2 2.21 -5.27 -18.87
CA ALA A 2 3.54 -5.16 -18.28
C ALA A 2 3.45 -4.80 -16.80
N LYS A 3 4.29 -5.45 -15.97
CA LYS A 3 4.33 -5.23 -14.52
C LYS A 3 5.63 -4.55 -14.11
N CYS A 4 5.60 -3.80 -13.03
CA CYS A 4 6.80 -3.31 -12.37
C CYS A 4 6.79 -3.72 -10.91
N ILE A 5 7.87 -4.38 -10.46
CA ILE A 5 8.14 -4.63 -9.04
C ILE A 5 9.18 -3.62 -8.59
N ILE A 6 8.89 -2.88 -7.52
CA ILE A 6 9.84 -2.05 -6.80
C ILE A 6 10.06 -2.70 -5.45
N ALA A 7 11.29 -3.08 -5.12
CA ALA A 7 11.60 -3.77 -3.88
C ALA A 7 12.66 -3.03 -3.08
N THR A 8 12.46 -2.90 -1.77
CA THR A 8 13.53 -2.54 -0.86
C THR A 8 14.50 -3.72 -0.74
N PHE A 9 15.80 -3.47 -0.92
CA PHE A 9 16.81 -4.52 -1.03
C PHE A 9 17.92 -4.34 0.03
N GLY A 10 18.40 -5.45 0.56
CA GLY A 10 19.42 -5.46 1.62
C GLY A 10 20.28 -6.72 1.60
N TRP A 11 20.29 -7.47 2.67
CA TRP A 11 21.18 -8.62 2.88
C TRP A 11 20.62 -9.95 2.40
N THR A 12 19.52 -9.95 1.65
CA THR A 12 18.95 -11.14 1.03
C THR A 12 18.11 -10.76 -0.19
N GLU A 13 18.21 -11.56 -1.23
CA GLU A 13 17.41 -11.48 -2.45
C GLU A 13 16.08 -12.25 -2.33
N GLN A 14 15.91 -13.04 -1.30
CA GLN A 14 14.83 -14.01 -1.16
C GLN A 14 13.43 -13.36 -1.22
N PHE A 15 13.26 -12.17 -0.64
CA PHE A 15 11.99 -11.45 -0.69
C PHE A 15 11.64 -10.97 -2.10
N VAL A 16 12.65 -10.58 -2.88
CA VAL A 16 12.44 -10.19 -4.27
C VAL A 16 12.10 -11.41 -5.12
N LEU A 17 12.79 -12.54 -4.91
CA LEU A 17 12.50 -13.80 -5.58
C LEU A 17 11.10 -14.30 -5.24
N SER A 18 10.67 -14.22 -3.98
CA SER A 18 9.30 -14.54 -3.56
C SER A 18 8.28 -13.70 -4.31
N SER A 19 8.50 -12.38 -4.41
CA SER A 19 7.63 -11.48 -5.16
C SER A 19 7.59 -11.81 -6.67
N ILE A 20 8.74 -12.11 -7.27
CA ILE A 20 8.84 -12.54 -8.68
C ILE A 20 7.98 -13.79 -8.93
N LEU A 21 8.14 -14.81 -8.09
CA LEU A 21 7.38 -16.07 -8.21
C LEU A 21 5.87 -15.86 -8.00
N LYS A 22 5.51 -15.09 -6.95
CA LYS A 22 4.12 -14.80 -6.61
C LYS A 22 3.37 -14.06 -7.72
N HIS A 23 4.03 -13.10 -8.37
CA HIS A 23 3.40 -12.25 -9.37
C HIS A 23 3.63 -12.72 -10.82
N GLY A 24 4.48 -13.72 -11.02
CA GLY A 24 4.74 -14.30 -12.33
C GLY A 24 5.36 -13.28 -13.29
N ILE A 25 6.55 -12.77 -12.97
CA ILE A 25 7.32 -11.81 -13.77
C ILE A 25 7.84 -12.47 -15.04
N LYS A 26 7.76 -11.77 -16.17
CA LYS A 26 8.10 -12.25 -17.50
C LYS A 26 8.79 -11.19 -18.36
N ALA A 27 9.20 -11.56 -19.54
CA ALA A 27 9.76 -10.64 -20.55
C ALA A 27 8.88 -9.39 -20.73
N GLY A 28 9.50 -8.21 -20.72
CA GLY A 28 8.84 -6.91 -20.78
C GLY A 28 8.49 -6.29 -19.43
N ASP A 29 8.54 -7.08 -18.34
CA ASP A 29 8.36 -6.56 -16.98
C ASP A 29 9.65 -5.88 -16.46
N LYS A 30 9.53 -5.07 -15.41
CA LYS A 30 10.64 -4.33 -14.81
C LYS A 30 10.75 -4.63 -13.31
N ILE A 31 11.97 -4.72 -12.82
CA ILE A 31 12.31 -4.82 -11.40
C ILE A 31 13.21 -3.65 -11.05
N ILE A 32 12.86 -2.92 -9.99
CA ILE A 32 13.68 -1.85 -9.43
C ILE A 32 14.04 -2.19 -8.00
N LEU A 33 15.32 -2.25 -7.71
CA LEU A 33 15.83 -2.46 -6.37
C LEU A 33 16.17 -1.11 -5.73
N LEU A 34 15.49 -0.78 -4.65
CA LEU A 34 15.83 0.36 -3.81
C LEU A 34 16.92 -0.09 -2.82
N ILE A 35 18.10 0.47 -2.96
CA ILE A 35 19.28 0.12 -2.16
C ILE A 35 19.86 1.36 -1.46
N PRO A 36 20.46 1.26 -0.28
CA PRO A 36 21.13 2.38 0.36
C PRO A 36 22.23 2.97 -0.52
N ALA A 37 22.37 4.31 -0.54
CA ALA A 37 23.46 4.97 -1.27
C ALA A 37 24.83 4.63 -0.67
N LYS A 38 24.91 4.45 0.66
CA LYS A 38 26.11 3.96 1.34
C LYS A 38 26.33 2.48 0.99
N ARG A 39 27.46 2.18 0.40
CA ARG A 39 27.81 0.81 0.02
C ARG A 39 28.17 -0.02 1.25
N ASP A 40 27.74 -1.27 1.22
CA ASP A 40 28.06 -2.31 2.18
C ASP A 40 28.49 -3.55 1.38
N GLU A 41 29.66 -4.12 1.68
CA GLU A 41 30.26 -5.22 0.90
C GLU A 41 29.33 -6.42 0.79
N LYS A 42 28.63 -6.77 1.87
CA LYS A 42 27.71 -7.91 1.87
C LYS A 42 26.52 -7.67 0.96
N SER A 43 25.88 -6.50 1.03
CA SER A 43 24.74 -6.18 0.17
C SER A 43 25.15 -6.02 -1.29
N GLU A 44 26.35 -5.50 -1.59
CA GLU A 44 26.88 -5.41 -2.94
C GLU A 44 27.18 -6.80 -3.55
N ALA A 45 27.65 -7.75 -2.75
CA ALA A 45 27.86 -9.13 -3.21
C ALA A 45 26.53 -9.79 -3.59
N ILE A 46 25.52 -9.72 -2.71
CA ILE A 46 24.19 -10.28 -2.95
C ILE A 46 23.51 -9.60 -4.16
N LEU A 47 23.70 -8.28 -4.31
CA LEU A 47 23.18 -7.56 -5.48
C LEU A 47 23.78 -8.10 -6.78
N ARG A 48 25.11 -8.27 -6.84
CA ARG A 48 25.79 -8.85 -8.02
C ARG A 48 25.31 -10.26 -8.34
N ASP A 49 25.17 -11.11 -7.32
CA ASP A 49 24.70 -12.49 -7.50
C ASP A 49 23.26 -12.50 -8.05
N PHE A 50 22.40 -11.61 -7.54
CA PHE A 50 21.03 -11.47 -8.03
C PHE A 50 20.98 -10.92 -9.47
N GLU A 51 21.83 -9.93 -9.81
CA GLU A 51 21.95 -9.41 -11.18
C GLU A 51 22.40 -10.50 -12.16
N GLN A 52 23.39 -11.32 -11.76
CA GLN A 52 23.85 -12.48 -12.57
C GLN A 52 22.75 -13.52 -12.73
N PHE A 53 22.03 -13.83 -11.64
CA PHE A 53 20.89 -14.76 -11.70
C PHE A 53 19.83 -14.28 -12.70
N LEU A 54 19.40 -13.01 -12.62
CA LEU A 54 18.41 -12.47 -13.52
C LEU A 54 18.92 -12.36 -14.97
N SER A 55 20.19 -12.03 -15.18
CA SER A 55 20.76 -12.01 -16.54
C SER A 55 20.74 -13.38 -17.20
N LYS A 56 20.87 -14.45 -16.41
CA LYS A 56 20.90 -15.84 -16.90
C LYS A 56 19.49 -16.45 -17.07
N TYR A 57 18.57 -16.14 -16.17
CA TYR A 57 17.26 -16.81 -16.09
C TYR A 57 16.06 -15.86 -16.33
N GLY A 58 16.28 -14.56 -16.34
CA GLY A 58 15.25 -13.54 -16.48
C GLY A 58 15.23 -12.91 -17.88
N GLU A 59 15.23 -13.73 -18.95
CA GLU A 59 15.25 -13.24 -20.33
C GLU A 59 14.16 -12.18 -20.57
N GLY A 60 14.56 -10.99 -21.04
CA GLY A 60 13.65 -9.87 -21.33
C GLY A 60 13.11 -9.10 -20.12
N ILE A 61 13.53 -9.43 -18.89
CA ILE A 61 13.23 -8.65 -17.68
C ILE A 61 14.22 -7.50 -17.58
N LYS A 62 13.69 -6.28 -17.33
CA LYS A 62 14.53 -5.11 -17.08
C LYS A 62 14.83 -5.00 -15.59
N LEU A 63 16.11 -5.07 -15.19
CA LEU A 63 16.55 -4.84 -13.82
C LEU A 63 17.22 -3.48 -13.70
N GLU A 64 16.87 -2.72 -12.67
CA GLU A 64 17.44 -1.42 -12.34
C GLU A 64 17.68 -1.32 -10.83
N SER A 65 18.83 -0.76 -10.44
CA SER A 65 19.17 -0.50 -9.05
C SER A 65 19.14 1.01 -8.78
N LYS A 66 18.33 1.46 -7.84
CA LYS A 66 18.22 2.86 -7.43
C LYS A 66 18.85 3.05 -6.05
N ARG A 67 19.90 3.85 -6.00
CA ARG A 67 20.56 4.23 -4.74
C ARG A 67 19.82 5.36 -4.06
N VAL A 68 19.42 5.12 -2.82
CA VAL A 68 18.61 6.03 -2.01
C VAL A 68 19.49 6.66 -0.92
N PRO A 69 19.57 8.00 -0.84
CA PRO A 69 20.27 8.68 0.24
C PRO A 69 19.53 8.46 1.55
N LEU A 70 20.22 7.96 2.58
CA LEU A 70 19.64 7.69 3.91
C LEU A 70 20.23 8.59 5.00
N GLN A 71 20.91 9.68 4.64
CA GLN A 71 21.43 10.68 5.58
C GLN A 71 20.29 11.51 6.19
N SER A 72 19.24 11.76 5.42
CA SER A 72 18.00 12.38 5.86
C SER A 72 16.83 11.52 5.44
N PHE A 73 15.84 11.38 6.32
CA PHE A 73 14.60 10.64 6.01
C PHE A 73 13.82 11.33 4.89
N GLU A 74 13.76 12.65 4.92
CA GLU A 74 13.06 13.48 3.94
C GLU A 74 13.67 13.33 2.55
N GLU A 75 15.00 13.35 2.43
CA GLU A 75 15.70 13.13 1.16
C GLU A 75 15.46 11.74 0.60
N ALA A 76 15.42 10.72 1.47
CA ALA A 76 15.08 9.37 1.07
C ALA A 76 13.66 9.29 0.50
N VAL A 77 12.68 9.89 1.18
CA VAL A 77 11.29 9.95 0.72
C VAL A 77 11.18 10.69 -0.61
N VAL A 78 11.85 11.83 -0.78
CA VAL A 78 11.85 12.60 -2.03
C VAL A 78 12.45 11.77 -3.17
N SER A 79 13.63 11.17 -2.98
CA SER A 79 14.31 10.36 -4.00
C SER A 79 13.47 9.16 -4.46
N ILE A 80 12.81 8.47 -3.51
CA ILE A 80 11.92 7.35 -3.83
C ILE A 80 10.65 7.86 -4.51
N SER A 81 10.07 8.97 -4.07
CA SER A 81 8.88 9.58 -4.68
C SER A 81 9.11 9.96 -6.15
N GLU A 82 10.28 10.49 -6.49
CA GLU A 82 10.67 10.77 -7.87
C GLU A 82 10.75 9.49 -8.70
N THR A 83 11.36 8.45 -8.15
CA THR A 83 11.44 7.12 -8.81
C THR A 83 10.04 6.57 -9.08
N LEU A 84 9.13 6.63 -8.10
CA LEU A 84 7.75 6.16 -8.24
C LEU A 84 6.99 6.97 -9.30
N ARG A 85 7.12 8.29 -9.34
CA ARG A 85 6.49 9.14 -10.35
C ARG A 85 6.96 8.79 -11.76
N ASN A 86 8.27 8.56 -11.95
CA ASN A 86 8.82 8.16 -13.24
C ASN A 86 8.23 6.83 -13.69
N ILE A 87 8.16 5.83 -12.81
CA ILE A 87 7.57 4.53 -13.12
C ILE A 87 6.08 4.64 -13.45
N LEU A 88 5.33 5.43 -12.70
CA LEU A 88 3.91 5.68 -12.99
C LEU A 88 3.71 6.33 -14.37
N SER A 89 4.66 7.18 -14.81
CA SER A 89 4.62 7.78 -16.15
C SER A 89 5.02 6.83 -17.27
N GLU A 90 5.75 5.73 -16.97
CA GLU A 90 6.10 4.69 -17.96
C GLU A 90 4.89 3.82 -18.36
N GLY A 91 3.77 3.90 -17.65
CA GLY A 91 2.51 3.26 -18.04
C GLY A 91 2.45 1.74 -17.80
N TYR A 92 3.08 1.24 -16.75
CA TYR A 92 2.91 -0.17 -16.36
C TYR A 92 1.48 -0.44 -15.91
N ASP A 93 0.92 -1.56 -16.34
CA ASP A 93 -0.46 -1.98 -16.00
C ASP A 93 -0.61 -2.34 -14.52
N ARG A 94 0.47 -2.77 -13.87
CA ARG A 94 0.49 -3.16 -12.47
C ARG A 94 1.80 -2.78 -11.80
N LEU A 95 1.69 -2.03 -10.71
CA LEU A 95 2.80 -1.68 -9.84
C LEU A 95 2.71 -2.45 -8.52
N ILE A 96 3.79 -3.15 -8.17
CA ILE A 96 3.96 -3.90 -6.93
C ILE A 96 5.14 -3.28 -6.16
N ILE A 97 4.92 -2.91 -4.91
CA ILE A 97 5.97 -2.39 -4.02
C ILE A 97 6.19 -3.42 -2.92
N ASN A 98 7.33 -4.10 -2.96
CA ASN A 98 7.74 -5.08 -1.94
C ASN A 98 8.61 -4.38 -0.88
N LEU A 99 8.12 -4.37 0.35
CA LEU A 99 8.76 -3.73 1.50
C LEU A 99 9.36 -4.73 2.49
N SER A 100 9.62 -5.97 2.06
CA SER A 100 10.03 -7.05 2.94
C SER A 100 11.52 -7.05 3.27
N GLY A 101 12.36 -6.50 2.39
CA GLY A 101 13.82 -6.52 2.53
C GLY A 101 14.45 -5.16 2.82
N GLY A 102 15.72 -5.16 3.22
CA GLY A 102 16.49 -3.95 3.39
C GLY A 102 16.43 -3.31 4.78
N MET A 103 17.01 -2.13 4.90
CA MET A 103 17.06 -1.39 6.16
C MET A 103 15.67 -0.85 6.53
N ARG A 104 15.31 -0.90 7.80
CA ARG A 104 14.01 -0.40 8.32
C ARG A 104 13.71 1.03 7.90
N ILE A 105 14.71 1.91 7.91
CA ILE A 105 14.55 3.30 7.48
C ILE A 105 14.22 3.41 5.98
N LEU A 106 14.81 2.55 5.14
CA LEU A 106 14.51 2.47 3.70
C LEU A 106 13.07 1.97 3.46
N ILE A 107 12.66 0.95 4.21
CA ILE A 107 11.28 0.41 4.16
C ILE A 107 10.27 1.51 4.51
N LEU A 108 10.50 2.21 5.63
CA LEU A 108 9.62 3.29 6.07
C LEU A 108 9.57 4.45 5.06
N ALA A 109 10.73 4.86 4.53
CA ALA A 109 10.78 5.91 3.51
C ALA A 109 10.06 5.50 2.21
N ALA A 110 10.21 4.23 1.79
CA ALA A 110 9.51 3.71 0.60
C ALA A 110 7.99 3.65 0.81
N TYR A 111 7.54 3.25 2.00
CA TYR A 111 6.11 3.26 2.34
C TYR A 111 5.54 4.68 2.32
N VAL A 112 6.22 5.64 2.97
CA VAL A 112 5.78 7.05 2.97
C VAL A 112 5.79 7.63 1.55
N ALA A 113 6.81 7.35 0.75
CA ALA A 113 6.87 7.79 -0.64
C ALA A 113 5.70 7.21 -1.46
N ALA A 114 5.41 5.92 -1.32
CA ALA A 114 4.27 5.28 -1.98
C ALA A 114 2.93 5.92 -1.56
N PHE A 115 2.76 6.17 -0.27
CA PHE A 115 1.58 6.82 0.29
C PHE A 115 1.35 8.24 -0.26
N LEU A 116 2.43 9.00 -0.50
CA LEU A 116 2.36 10.36 -1.00
C LEU A 116 2.16 10.45 -2.54
N THR A 117 2.62 9.44 -3.28
CA THR A 117 2.74 9.54 -4.73
C THR A 117 1.87 8.57 -5.52
N CYS A 118 1.59 7.39 -4.96
CA CYS A 118 0.95 6.33 -5.72
C CYS A 118 -0.58 6.38 -5.62
N PRO A 119 -1.29 5.94 -6.70
CA PRO A 119 -2.72 5.71 -6.66
C PRO A 119 -3.06 4.52 -5.74
N ARG A 120 -4.35 4.36 -5.40
CA ARG A 120 -4.83 3.31 -4.48
C ARG A 120 -4.64 1.88 -4.97
N ASP A 121 -4.68 1.66 -6.24
CA ASP A 121 -4.73 0.35 -6.89
C ASP A 121 -3.37 -0.33 -7.02
N ILE A 122 -2.31 0.28 -6.49
CA ILE A 122 -1.00 -0.38 -6.37
C ILE A 122 -1.04 -1.46 -5.28
N VAL A 123 -0.22 -2.49 -5.47
CA VAL A 123 -0.01 -3.54 -4.47
C VAL A 123 1.21 -3.19 -3.63
N ILE A 124 1.01 -2.98 -2.32
CA ILE A 124 2.12 -2.90 -1.36
C ILE A 124 2.14 -4.21 -0.59
N GLU A 125 3.25 -4.92 -0.61
CA GLU A 125 3.40 -6.20 0.07
C GLU A 125 4.56 -6.20 1.06
N LEU A 126 4.37 -6.96 2.13
CA LEU A 126 5.33 -7.18 3.19
C LEU A 126 5.29 -8.65 3.60
N GLU A 127 6.43 -9.32 3.65
CA GLU A 127 6.58 -10.66 4.22
C GLU A 127 7.30 -10.57 5.57
N THR A 128 6.99 -11.49 6.46
CA THR A 128 7.72 -11.64 7.74
C THR A 128 9.11 -12.20 7.49
N GLU A 129 10.06 -11.97 8.43
CA GLU A 129 11.44 -12.43 8.29
C GLU A 129 11.55 -13.96 8.21
N ASP A 130 10.63 -14.68 8.87
CA ASP A 130 10.51 -16.15 8.76
C ASP A 130 9.82 -16.60 7.46
N ARG A 131 9.25 -15.68 6.69
CA ARG A 131 8.50 -15.90 5.45
C ARG A 131 7.26 -16.80 5.60
N GLU A 132 6.78 -16.99 6.81
CA GLU A 132 5.56 -17.75 7.05
C GLU A 132 4.30 -16.98 6.66
N ARG A 133 4.36 -15.64 6.68
CA ARG A 133 3.22 -14.78 6.41
C ARG A 133 3.57 -13.63 5.48
N GLY A 134 2.69 -13.44 4.49
CA GLY A 134 2.71 -12.26 3.62
C GLY A 134 1.50 -11.38 3.89
N TYR A 135 1.70 -10.08 3.88
CA TYR A 135 0.65 -9.08 4.06
C TYR A 135 0.54 -8.20 2.82
N ILE A 136 -0.68 -7.88 2.44
CA ILE A 136 -0.95 -6.75 1.55
C ILE A 136 -1.23 -5.55 2.45
N VAL A 137 -0.34 -4.55 2.37
CA VAL A 137 -0.47 -3.32 3.15
C VAL A 137 -1.36 -2.37 2.37
N PRO A 138 -2.45 -1.87 2.99
CA PRO A 138 -3.31 -0.93 2.31
C PRO A 138 -2.55 0.36 1.96
N ASN A 139 -2.69 0.81 0.71
CA ASN A 139 -2.26 2.14 0.32
C ASN A 139 -3.42 3.11 0.52
N PHE A 140 -3.22 4.13 1.36
CA PHE A 140 -4.21 5.16 1.64
C PHE A 140 -3.78 6.46 0.98
N SER A 141 -4.61 7.06 0.18
CA SER A 141 -4.36 8.43 -0.26
C SER A 141 -4.66 9.40 0.89
N ILE A 142 -3.67 10.21 1.29
CA ILE A 142 -3.85 11.31 2.27
C ILE A 142 -5.08 12.18 1.91
N LYS A 143 -5.29 12.44 0.62
CA LYS A 143 -6.42 13.25 0.14
C LYS A 143 -7.77 12.63 0.46
N GLU A 144 -7.84 11.34 0.68
CA GLU A 144 -9.07 10.60 0.98
C GLU A 144 -9.30 10.42 2.47
N LEU A 145 -8.24 10.32 3.28
CA LEU A 145 -8.31 10.32 4.74
C LEU A 145 -8.87 11.65 5.30
N ILE A 146 -8.68 12.76 4.58
CA ILE A 146 -9.02 14.12 5.07
C ILE A 146 -10.42 14.58 4.61
N LYS A 147 -11.13 13.86 3.73
CA LYS A 147 -12.41 14.31 3.12
C LYS A 147 -13.67 13.64 3.66
N LEU A 148 -13.72 13.30 4.94
CA LEU A 148 -14.97 12.94 5.57
C LEU A 148 -15.87 14.17 5.71
N LYS A 149 -17.07 14.10 5.14
CA LYS A 149 -18.15 15.05 5.49
C LYS A 149 -18.48 14.88 6.96
N ASP A 150 -18.92 15.93 7.62
CA ASP A 150 -19.26 15.87 9.05
C ASP A 150 -20.23 14.73 9.38
N ILE A 151 -21.25 14.53 8.53
CA ILE A 151 -22.20 13.43 8.69
C ILE A 151 -21.54 12.05 8.54
N GLU A 152 -20.60 11.88 7.64
CA GLU A 152 -19.86 10.62 7.42
C GLU A 152 -18.97 10.30 8.61
N ARG A 153 -18.29 11.31 9.15
CA ARG A 153 -17.52 11.19 10.39
C ARG A 153 -18.41 10.74 11.55
N ARG A 154 -19.56 11.38 11.76
CA ARG A 154 -20.53 11.01 12.81
C ARG A 154 -21.07 9.60 12.63
N ILE A 155 -21.31 9.14 11.40
CA ILE A 155 -21.72 7.75 11.11
C ILE A 155 -20.62 6.78 11.57
N LEU A 156 -19.36 7.00 11.15
CA LEU A 156 -18.24 6.13 11.51
C LEU A 156 -17.98 6.13 13.03
N GLU A 157 -18.08 7.29 13.71
CA GLU A 157 -17.98 7.39 15.17
C GLU A 157 -19.03 6.55 15.90
N LYS A 158 -20.26 6.51 15.39
CA LYS A 158 -21.34 5.70 15.97
C LYS A 158 -21.11 4.21 15.73
N LEU A 159 -20.62 3.83 14.54
CA LEU A 159 -20.26 2.44 14.24
C LEU A 159 -19.08 1.97 15.11
N ASP A 160 -18.09 2.83 15.34
CA ASP A 160 -16.94 2.51 16.20
C ASP A 160 -17.33 2.31 17.68
N LYS A 161 -18.39 3.02 18.12
CA LYS A 161 -19.02 2.83 19.44
C LYS A 161 -19.93 1.61 19.53
N GLY A 162 -20.00 0.78 18.48
CA GLY A 162 -20.72 -0.50 18.50
C GLY A 162 -22.14 -0.49 17.92
N ILE A 163 -22.62 0.62 17.39
CA ILE A 163 -23.90 0.65 16.66
C ILE A 163 -23.72 -0.12 15.35
N LYS A 164 -24.61 -1.07 15.05
CA LYS A 164 -24.52 -1.97 13.90
C LYS A 164 -25.74 -1.99 13.00
N SER A 165 -26.78 -1.20 13.32
CA SER A 165 -28.04 -1.23 12.58
C SER A 165 -28.46 0.14 12.05
N THR A 166 -29.08 0.14 10.87
CA THR A 166 -29.63 1.36 10.25
C THR A 166 -30.68 2.07 11.12
N PRO A 167 -31.63 1.36 11.78
CA PRO A 167 -32.61 2.01 12.65
C PRO A 167 -31.99 2.73 13.85
N GLU A 168 -30.94 2.17 14.46
CA GLU A 168 -30.21 2.81 15.56
C GLU A 168 -29.47 4.07 15.08
N LEU A 169 -28.79 4.00 13.93
CA LEU A 169 -28.11 5.15 13.35
C LEU A 169 -29.10 6.29 13.04
N LEU A 170 -30.29 5.99 12.51
CA LEU A 170 -31.31 7.00 12.23
C LEU A 170 -31.72 7.73 13.51
N ARG A 171 -31.95 7.00 14.61
CA ARG A 171 -32.30 7.60 15.91
C ARG A 171 -31.21 8.47 16.47
N GLU A 172 -29.96 7.96 16.42
CA GLU A 172 -28.79 8.65 16.98
C GLU A 172 -28.36 9.90 16.20
N LEU A 173 -28.51 9.88 14.88
CA LEU A 173 -28.05 10.96 14.01
C LEU A 173 -29.15 11.98 13.69
N ASN A 174 -30.42 11.62 13.91
CA ASN A 174 -31.58 12.42 13.58
C ASN A 174 -31.59 12.98 12.15
N ILE A 175 -31.38 12.09 11.17
CA ILE A 175 -31.30 12.44 9.74
C ILE A 175 -32.34 11.62 8.93
N PRO A 176 -32.74 12.10 7.75
CA PRO A 176 -33.63 11.34 6.86
C PRO A 176 -33.00 10.02 6.42
N ARG A 177 -33.84 9.00 6.25
CA ARG A 177 -33.38 7.64 5.81
C ARG A 177 -32.68 7.68 4.45
N SER A 178 -33.15 8.49 3.52
CA SER A 178 -32.53 8.68 2.20
C SER A 178 -31.11 9.25 2.31
N THR A 179 -30.93 10.23 3.18
CA THR A 179 -29.60 10.84 3.46
C THR A 179 -28.64 9.82 4.06
N LEU A 180 -29.09 9.07 5.08
CA LEU A 180 -28.26 8.01 5.67
C LEU A 180 -27.83 6.96 4.61
N HIS A 181 -28.79 6.49 3.79
CA HIS A 181 -28.48 5.51 2.74
C HIS A 181 -27.46 6.01 1.72
N LYS A 182 -27.54 7.28 1.32
CA LYS A 182 -26.58 7.92 0.42
C LYS A 182 -25.17 7.87 1.01
N HIS A 183 -25.00 8.28 2.27
CA HIS A 183 -23.70 8.31 2.92
C HIS A 183 -23.17 6.91 3.24
N LEU A 184 -24.02 5.94 3.60
CA LEU A 184 -23.61 4.56 3.79
C LEU A 184 -23.03 3.94 2.50
N LYS A 185 -23.66 4.19 1.34
CA LYS A 185 -23.14 3.74 0.04
C LYS A 185 -21.81 4.40 -0.31
N GLU A 186 -21.66 5.70 -0.03
CA GLU A 186 -20.41 6.42 -0.28
C GLU A 186 -19.28 5.89 0.62
N LEU A 187 -19.54 5.68 1.90
CA LEU A 187 -18.59 5.10 2.84
C LEU A 187 -18.21 3.66 2.48
N GLU A 188 -19.17 2.85 2.01
CA GLU A 188 -18.91 1.49 1.53
C GLU A 188 -18.05 1.51 0.27
N LYS A 189 -18.40 2.35 -0.72
CA LYS A 189 -17.61 2.54 -1.95
C LYS A 189 -16.16 2.93 -1.65
N ASN A 190 -15.96 3.75 -0.61
CA ASN A 190 -14.64 4.17 -0.14
C ASN A 190 -13.97 3.14 0.79
N GLY A 191 -14.58 1.98 1.02
CA GLY A 191 -14.03 0.90 1.84
C GLY A 191 -13.96 1.22 3.34
N LEU A 192 -14.67 2.25 3.82
CA LEU A 192 -14.63 2.69 5.23
C LEU A 192 -15.59 1.89 6.12
N LEU A 193 -16.59 1.27 5.54
CA LEU A 193 -17.48 0.32 6.21
C LEU A 193 -17.87 -0.83 5.27
N THR A 194 -18.47 -1.87 5.83
CA THR A 194 -19.07 -2.98 5.07
C THR A 194 -20.55 -3.11 5.41
N LEU A 195 -21.36 -3.42 4.38
CA LEU A 195 -22.78 -3.68 4.48
C LEU A 195 -23.04 -5.17 4.28
N LYS A 196 -23.48 -5.88 5.31
CA LYS A 196 -23.85 -7.30 5.21
C LYS A 196 -25.37 -7.45 5.36
N LYS A 197 -26.01 -8.07 4.37
CA LYS A 197 -27.43 -8.44 4.44
C LYS A 197 -27.59 -9.73 5.24
N ASN A 198 -28.35 -9.67 6.34
CA ASN A 198 -28.83 -10.83 7.07
C ASN A 198 -30.36 -10.87 6.96
N GLY A 199 -30.87 -11.59 5.95
CA GLY A 199 -32.29 -11.58 5.63
C GLY A 199 -32.81 -10.17 5.26
N ARG A 200 -33.76 -9.64 6.05
CA ARG A 200 -34.31 -8.29 5.88
C ARG A 200 -33.48 -7.20 6.60
N ALA A 201 -32.57 -7.60 7.48
CA ALA A 201 -31.75 -6.66 8.26
C ALA A 201 -30.40 -6.39 7.55
N LEU A 202 -29.94 -5.13 7.66
CA LEU A 202 -28.65 -4.70 7.18
C LEU A 202 -27.73 -4.49 8.40
N THR A 203 -26.65 -5.28 8.47
CA THR A 203 -25.61 -5.13 9.49
C THR A 203 -24.48 -4.26 8.96
N LEU A 204 -24.11 -3.25 9.73
CA LEU A 204 -23.08 -2.27 9.40
C LEU A 204 -21.84 -2.54 10.24
N ASN A 205 -20.66 -2.63 9.61
CA ASN A 205 -19.41 -2.76 10.33
C ASN A 205 -18.41 -1.75 9.78
N ILE A 206 -17.76 -1.02 10.70
CA ILE A 206 -16.62 -0.17 10.35
C ILE A 206 -15.41 -1.05 9.99
N THR A 207 -14.68 -0.69 8.94
CA THR A 207 -13.45 -1.37 8.56
C THR A 207 -12.25 -0.83 9.34
N ALA A 208 -11.11 -1.52 9.28
CA ALA A 208 -9.85 -1.00 9.82
C ALA A 208 -9.50 0.35 9.18
N LEU A 209 -9.72 0.50 7.86
CA LEU A 209 -9.53 1.77 7.16
C LEU A 209 -10.45 2.87 7.70
N GLY A 210 -11.73 2.57 7.95
CA GLY A 210 -12.66 3.51 8.55
C GLY A 210 -12.21 4.00 9.93
N LYS A 211 -11.67 3.11 10.77
CA LYS A 211 -11.09 3.48 12.07
C LYS A 211 -9.87 4.37 11.94
N LEU A 212 -8.94 4.04 11.03
CA LEU A 212 -7.76 4.87 10.75
C LEU A 212 -8.15 6.26 10.25
N THR A 213 -9.15 6.35 9.37
CA THR A 213 -9.68 7.62 8.87
C THR A 213 -10.27 8.48 10.00
N LEU A 214 -10.98 7.87 10.97
CA LEU A 214 -11.47 8.58 12.15
C LEU A 214 -10.35 9.13 13.03
N ILE A 215 -9.26 8.39 13.19
CA ILE A 215 -8.09 8.84 13.95
C ILE A 215 -7.48 10.09 13.29
N GLY A 216 -7.30 10.06 11.97
CA GLY A 216 -6.76 11.19 11.20
C GLY A 216 -7.70 12.41 11.14
N ALA A 217 -9.00 12.21 11.24
CA ALA A 217 -9.99 13.31 11.22
C ALA A 217 -10.19 14.01 12.59
N LYS A 218 -9.57 13.51 13.65
CA LYS A 218 -9.61 14.11 15.01
C LYS A 218 -8.49 15.12 15.27
N GLN A 219 -7.57 15.27 14.31
CA GLN A 219 -6.53 16.30 14.34
C GLN A 219 -6.98 17.54 13.55
#